data_0de09a429d358e991492399a48ee628a
#
_entry.id   0de09a429d358e991492399a48ee628a
#
_cell.length_a   1.000
_cell.length_b   1.000
_cell.length_c   1.000
_cell.angle_alpha   90.00
_cell.angle_beta   90.00
_cell.angle_gamma   90.00
#
_symmetry.space_group_name_H-M   'P 1'
#
loop_
_entity.id
_entity.type
_entity.pdbx_description
1 polymer ?
#
loop_
_entity_poly.entity_id
_entity_poly.type
_entity_poly.pdbx_seq_one_letter_code
_entity_poly.pdbx_strand_id
1 'polypeptide(L)'
;MPAPIATALPASVMLPVHSALPLSTDLPEDIDVSDVVADVSDDGVSAPSDEASELAAVVDRAAEHGIKLSIVVLDEDPGRDSQLRDLATEVGAEEGGTVLVLSPSWVGTYSDSISRVLLESGQDRTYTGDAVVSANHFVDEVIEPGPPWALITAVIVAIVVIASAATFFAKSRRASVSRDDTAEKGDSASGAGASYERQKP
;
A
#
# COMPACT_ATOMS: atom_id res chain seq x y z
N MET A 1 -14.17 -9.58 -74.32
CA MET A 1 -15.01 -9.14 -73.22
C MET A 1 -14.40 -9.70 -71.97
N PRO A 2 -13.77 -8.88 -71.13
CA PRO A 2 -13.24 -9.35 -69.83
C PRO A 2 -14.36 -9.35 -68.79
N ALA A 3 -14.37 -10.38 -67.90
CA ALA A 3 -15.30 -10.54 -66.80
C ALA A 3 -14.97 -9.62 -65.66
N PRO A 4 -15.94 -9.15 -64.85
CA PRO A 4 -15.70 -8.28 -63.72
C PRO A 4 -15.13 -9.08 -62.51
N ILE A 5 -14.05 -8.54 -61.91
CA ILE A 5 -13.45 -9.05 -60.69
C ILE A 5 -14.36 -8.59 -59.52
N ALA A 6 -15.02 -9.53 -58.87
CA ALA A 6 -15.77 -9.28 -57.65
C ALA A 6 -14.80 -9.09 -56.48
N THR A 7 -14.67 -7.85 -55.98
CA THR A 7 -13.95 -7.51 -54.78
C THR A 7 -14.78 -7.92 -53.56
N ALA A 8 -14.37 -9.00 -52.90
CA ALA A 8 -14.98 -9.43 -51.65
C ALA A 8 -14.55 -8.44 -50.52
N LEU A 9 -15.52 -7.81 -49.87
CA LEU A 9 -15.32 -7.00 -48.68
C LEU A 9 -14.93 -7.92 -47.47
N PRO A 10 -13.98 -7.53 -46.65
CA PRO A 10 -13.63 -8.33 -45.50
C PRO A 10 -14.80 -8.34 -44.50
N ALA A 11 -15.15 -9.52 -44.02
CA ALA A 11 -16.10 -9.70 -42.95
C ALA A 11 -15.62 -8.97 -41.69
N SER A 12 -16.39 -7.98 -41.23
CA SER A 12 -16.18 -7.32 -39.94
C SER A 12 -16.25 -8.35 -38.83
N VAL A 13 -15.12 -8.64 -38.20
CA VAL A 13 -15.06 -9.44 -36.96
C VAL A 13 -15.76 -8.61 -35.88
N MET A 14 -17.02 -8.94 -35.61
CA MET A 14 -17.69 -8.45 -34.39
C MET A 14 -17.02 -9.12 -33.20
N LEU A 15 -16.17 -8.35 -32.52
CA LEU A 15 -15.70 -8.74 -31.19
C LEU A 15 -16.91 -8.76 -30.24
N PRO A 16 -17.08 -9.83 -29.43
CA PRO A 16 -18.14 -9.82 -28.45
C PRO A 16 -17.85 -8.68 -27.47
N VAL A 17 -18.74 -7.69 -27.43
CA VAL A 17 -18.80 -6.74 -26.33
C VAL A 17 -19.16 -7.57 -25.10
N HIS A 18 -18.17 -7.86 -24.26
CA HIS A 18 -18.46 -8.37 -22.94
C HIS A 18 -19.23 -7.25 -22.24
N SER A 19 -20.55 -7.39 -22.18
CA SER A 19 -21.35 -6.63 -21.24
C SER A 19 -20.82 -7.03 -19.85
N ALA A 20 -19.93 -6.22 -19.28
CA ALA A 20 -19.68 -6.27 -17.85
C ALA A 20 -21.05 -6.05 -17.21
N LEU A 21 -21.57 -7.10 -16.56
CA LEU A 21 -22.72 -6.93 -15.69
C LEU A 21 -22.32 -5.83 -14.73
N PRO A 22 -23.13 -4.77 -14.54
CA PRO A 22 -22.83 -3.81 -13.49
C PRO A 22 -22.70 -4.62 -12.21
N LEU A 23 -21.56 -4.51 -11.51
CA LEU A 23 -21.43 -4.97 -10.14
C LEU A 23 -22.56 -4.24 -9.42
N SER A 24 -23.55 -4.98 -8.94
CA SER A 24 -24.65 -4.37 -8.19
C SER A 24 -24.03 -3.77 -6.95
N THR A 25 -23.92 -2.46 -6.90
CA THR A 25 -23.52 -1.71 -5.72
C THR A 25 -24.62 -1.91 -4.69
N ASP A 26 -24.26 -2.41 -3.53
CA ASP A 26 -25.19 -2.65 -2.44
C ASP A 26 -25.25 -1.41 -1.55
N LEU A 27 -26.14 -0.48 -1.91
CA LEU A 27 -26.31 0.79 -1.21
C LEU A 27 -27.34 0.67 -0.07
N PRO A 28 -27.27 1.51 0.97
CA PRO A 28 -28.34 1.65 1.94
C PRO A 28 -29.66 2.03 1.26
N GLU A 29 -30.75 1.38 1.64
CA GLU A 29 -32.05 1.55 0.94
C GLU A 29 -32.66 2.96 1.10
N ASP A 30 -32.31 3.66 2.19
CA ASP A 30 -32.87 4.96 2.54
C ASP A 30 -31.98 6.15 2.16
N ILE A 31 -30.87 5.91 1.43
CA ILE A 31 -29.89 6.95 1.05
C ILE A 31 -29.96 7.22 -0.45
N ASP A 32 -30.24 8.47 -0.82
CA ASP A 32 -30.08 8.95 -2.19
C ASP A 32 -28.64 9.47 -2.36
N VAL A 33 -27.85 8.75 -3.16
CA VAL A 33 -26.45 9.12 -3.44
C VAL A 33 -26.35 10.50 -4.07
N SER A 34 -27.35 10.90 -4.90
CA SER A 34 -27.35 12.21 -5.54
C SER A 34 -27.46 13.35 -4.53
N ASP A 35 -28.24 13.16 -3.49
CA ASP A 35 -28.37 14.15 -2.40
C ASP A 35 -27.07 14.23 -1.60
N VAL A 36 -26.47 13.08 -1.25
CA VAL A 36 -25.16 13.03 -0.56
C VAL A 36 -24.07 13.70 -1.36
N VAL A 37 -23.99 13.44 -2.68
CA VAL A 37 -23.01 14.09 -3.57
C VAL A 37 -23.25 15.58 -3.63
N ALA A 38 -24.51 16.04 -3.70
CA ALA A 38 -24.82 17.46 -3.69
C ALA A 38 -24.35 18.15 -2.41
N ASP A 39 -24.56 17.53 -1.25
CA ASP A 39 -24.13 18.05 0.05
C ASP A 39 -22.59 18.15 0.11
N VAL A 40 -21.88 17.06 -0.20
CA VAL A 40 -20.39 17.05 -0.13
C VAL A 40 -19.73 17.93 -1.19
N SER A 41 -20.43 18.24 -2.28
CA SER A 41 -19.91 19.18 -3.31
C SER A 41 -19.84 20.62 -2.81
N ASP A 42 -20.62 20.99 -1.78
CA ASP A 42 -20.65 22.36 -1.24
C ASP A 42 -19.47 22.60 -0.27
N ASP A 43 -19.37 21.81 0.81
CA ASP A 43 -18.38 22.00 1.85
C ASP A 43 -17.61 20.73 2.26
N GLY A 44 -17.82 19.64 1.52
CA GLY A 44 -17.18 18.34 1.79
C GLY A 44 -17.89 17.51 2.85
N VAL A 45 -19.09 17.92 3.31
CA VAL A 45 -19.79 17.25 4.41
C VAL A 45 -21.25 16.97 4.08
N SER A 46 -21.69 15.75 4.30
CA SER A 46 -23.11 15.38 4.37
C SER A 46 -23.37 14.78 5.75
N ALA A 47 -23.93 15.57 6.66
CA ALA A 47 -24.11 15.21 8.06
C ALA A 47 -25.27 15.96 8.71
N PRO A 48 -25.77 15.51 9.88
CA PRO A 48 -26.70 16.28 10.69
C PRO A 48 -26.20 17.70 10.96
N SER A 49 -27.10 18.68 10.95
CA SER A 49 -26.76 20.11 10.99
C SER A 49 -26.01 20.57 12.26
N ASP A 50 -26.11 19.82 13.35
CA ASP A 50 -25.43 20.08 14.62
C ASP A 50 -23.95 19.67 14.59
N GLU A 51 -23.54 18.72 13.74
CA GLU A 51 -22.18 18.25 13.58
C GLU A 51 -21.47 18.84 12.33
N ALA A 52 -22.25 19.29 11.34
CA ALA A 52 -21.76 19.70 10.03
C ALA A 52 -20.61 20.74 10.10
N SER A 53 -20.73 21.76 10.95
CA SER A 53 -19.72 22.80 11.05
C SER A 53 -18.38 22.32 11.66
N GLU A 54 -18.42 21.36 12.59
CA GLU A 54 -17.21 20.79 13.18
C GLU A 54 -16.55 19.82 12.21
N LEU A 55 -17.35 19.05 11.46
CA LEU A 55 -16.85 18.17 10.41
C LEU A 55 -16.25 18.95 9.23
N ALA A 56 -16.82 20.08 8.84
CA ALA A 56 -16.24 20.96 7.82
C ALA A 56 -14.84 21.46 8.25
N ALA A 57 -14.65 21.78 9.53
CA ALA A 57 -13.32 22.14 10.04
C ALA A 57 -12.31 20.97 9.95
N VAL A 58 -12.77 19.72 10.06
CA VAL A 58 -11.92 18.54 9.84
C VAL A 58 -11.55 18.40 8.36
N VAL A 59 -12.50 18.65 7.45
CA VAL A 59 -12.26 18.65 6.00
C VAL A 59 -11.22 19.73 5.63
N ASP A 60 -11.36 20.93 6.16
CA ASP A 60 -10.40 22.04 5.95
C ASP A 60 -9.00 21.65 6.45
N ARG A 61 -8.89 21.01 7.62
CA ARG A 61 -7.62 20.52 8.15
C ARG A 61 -6.98 19.46 7.25
N ALA A 62 -7.76 18.54 6.69
CA ALA A 62 -7.26 17.58 5.72
C ALA A 62 -6.74 18.25 4.45
N ALA A 63 -7.46 19.28 3.97
CA ALA A 63 -7.09 20.06 2.79
C ALA A 63 -5.77 20.83 2.99
N GLU A 64 -5.48 21.36 4.19
CA GLU A 64 -4.18 21.98 4.54
C GLU A 64 -3.01 21.03 4.35
N HIS A 65 -3.25 19.71 4.46
CA HIS A 65 -2.27 18.65 4.23
C HIS A 65 -2.33 18.05 2.82
N GLY A 66 -3.12 18.66 1.93
CA GLY A 66 -3.23 18.23 0.52
C GLY A 66 -4.13 17.02 0.30
N ILE A 67 -4.98 16.66 1.28
CA ILE A 67 -5.94 15.58 1.17
C ILE A 67 -7.32 16.17 0.87
N LYS A 68 -7.90 15.87 -0.32
CA LYS A 68 -9.31 16.15 -0.59
C LYS A 68 -10.13 15.12 0.18
N LEU A 69 -10.81 15.53 1.23
CA LEU A 69 -11.63 14.68 2.09
C LEU A 69 -13.11 15.06 1.95
N SER A 70 -13.96 14.07 1.82
CA SER A 70 -15.41 14.19 1.97
C SER A 70 -15.88 13.31 3.12
N ILE A 71 -16.76 13.84 3.97
CA ILE A 71 -17.28 13.12 5.15
C ILE A 71 -18.80 12.98 5.02
N VAL A 72 -19.28 11.75 5.18
CA VAL A 72 -20.69 11.41 5.19
C VAL A 72 -21.04 10.78 6.54
N VAL A 73 -22.04 11.29 7.23
CA VAL A 73 -22.52 10.75 8.51
C VAL A 73 -23.95 10.27 8.34
N LEU A 74 -24.19 9.01 8.68
CA LEU A 74 -25.50 8.40 8.69
C LEU A 74 -26.00 8.30 10.12
N ASP A 75 -27.28 8.66 10.34
CA ASP A 75 -27.94 8.60 11.67
C ASP A 75 -28.14 7.15 12.15
N GLU A 76 -28.27 6.21 11.21
CA GLU A 76 -28.52 4.80 11.49
C GLU A 76 -27.53 3.89 10.77
N ASP A 77 -27.28 2.71 11.38
CA ASP A 77 -26.48 1.70 10.73
C ASP A 77 -27.25 1.07 9.56
N PRO A 78 -26.66 0.93 8.38
CA PRO A 78 -27.29 0.22 7.28
C PRO A 78 -27.39 -1.29 7.58
N GLY A 79 -28.08 -2.04 6.72
CA GLY A 79 -28.27 -3.48 6.91
C GLY A 79 -26.98 -4.30 6.96
N ARG A 80 -25.88 -3.76 6.36
CA ARG A 80 -24.55 -4.39 6.28
C ARG A 80 -23.45 -3.32 6.25
N ASP A 81 -22.32 -3.63 6.86
CA ASP A 81 -21.12 -2.78 6.87
C ASP A 81 -20.54 -2.51 5.47
N SER A 82 -20.68 -3.49 4.54
CA SER A 82 -20.24 -3.33 3.15
C SER A 82 -20.93 -2.16 2.43
N GLN A 83 -22.17 -1.84 2.81
CA GLN A 83 -22.94 -0.76 2.20
C GLN A 83 -22.31 0.62 2.42
N LEU A 84 -21.63 0.83 3.55
CA LEU A 84 -20.87 2.07 3.79
C LEU A 84 -19.67 2.21 2.84
N ARG A 85 -18.99 1.11 2.55
CA ARG A 85 -17.87 1.12 1.59
C ARG A 85 -18.38 1.35 0.17
N ASP A 86 -19.49 0.74 -0.18
CA ASP A 86 -20.11 0.91 -1.49
C ASP A 86 -20.56 2.37 -1.66
N LEU A 87 -21.20 2.96 -0.64
CA LEU A 87 -21.56 4.39 -0.62
C LEU A 87 -20.32 5.27 -0.75
N ALA A 88 -19.25 5.00 0.03
CA ALA A 88 -17.99 5.74 -0.09
C ALA A 88 -17.39 5.66 -1.51
N THR A 89 -17.54 4.51 -2.17
CA THR A 89 -17.05 4.29 -3.54
C THR A 89 -17.86 5.08 -4.56
N GLU A 90 -19.19 5.09 -4.44
CA GLU A 90 -20.06 5.86 -5.36
C GLU A 90 -19.83 7.37 -5.20
N VAL A 91 -19.82 7.89 -3.97
CA VAL A 91 -19.50 9.31 -3.72
C VAL A 91 -18.10 9.65 -4.25
N GLY A 92 -17.12 8.77 -4.00
CA GLY A 92 -15.76 8.98 -4.48
C GLY A 92 -15.58 8.88 -5.99
N ALA A 93 -16.46 8.15 -6.68
CA ALA A 93 -16.47 8.10 -8.14
C ALA A 93 -16.92 9.42 -8.78
N GLU A 94 -17.82 10.14 -8.12
CA GLU A 94 -18.32 11.44 -8.60
C GLU A 94 -17.41 12.59 -8.15
N GLU A 95 -17.04 12.63 -6.87
CA GLU A 95 -16.28 13.74 -6.27
C GLU A 95 -14.76 13.59 -6.39
N GLY A 96 -14.26 12.35 -6.47
CA GLY A 96 -12.83 12.05 -6.34
C GLY A 96 -12.29 12.27 -4.94
N GLY A 97 -11.00 11.97 -4.74
CA GLY A 97 -10.31 12.16 -3.45
C GLY A 97 -10.57 11.03 -2.45
N THR A 98 -10.69 11.38 -1.18
CA THR A 98 -10.92 10.44 -0.07
C THR A 98 -12.31 10.67 0.50
N VAL A 99 -13.06 9.58 0.70
CA VAL A 99 -14.39 9.62 1.31
C VAL A 99 -14.39 8.79 2.58
N LEU A 100 -14.89 9.37 3.66
CA LEU A 100 -15.13 8.74 4.94
C LEU A 100 -16.64 8.71 5.21
N VAL A 101 -17.21 7.53 5.32
CA VAL A 101 -18.62 7.33 5.68
C VAL A 101 -18.68 6.76 7.08
N LEU A 102 -19.38 7.44 7.96
CA LEU A 102 -19.57 7.07 9.36
C LEU A 102 -21.02 6.69 9.63
N SER A 103 -21.25 5.68 10.42
CA SER A 103 -22.53 5.36 11.05
C SER A 103 -22.29 5.03 12.52
N PRO A 104 -23.32 4.85 13.35
CA PRO A 104 -23.15 4.62 14.79
C PRO A 104 -22.19 3.48 15.15
N SER A 105 -22.16 2.40 14.35
CA SER A 105 -21.35 1.22 14.65
C SER A 105 -20.32 0.87 13.58
N TRP A 106 -20.42 1.42 12.37
CA TRP A 106 -19.59 1.02 11.23
C TRP A 106 -18.95 2.19 10.50
N VAL A 107 -17.92 1.88 9.73
CA VAL A 107 -17.18 2.87 8.97
C VAL A 107 -16.88 2.32 7.58
N GLY A 108 -17.06 3.15 6.56
CA GLY A 108 -16.69 2.87 5.18
C GLY A 108 -15.70 3.92 4.68
N THR A 109 -14.72 3.52 3.89
CA THR A 109 -13.76 4.45 3.28
C THR A 109 -13.49 4.10 1.83
N TYR A 110 -13.22 5.14 1.04
CA TYR A 110 -12.70 5.08 -0.32
C TYR A 110 -11.62 6.14 -0.49
N SER A 111 -10.62 5.88 -1.33
CA SER A 111 -9.69 6.89 -1.82
C SER A 111 -9.07 6.48 -3.14
N ASP A 112 -8.84 7.48 -4.01
CA ASP A 112 -8.07 7.35 -5.25
C ASP A 112 -6.58 7.66 -5.06
N SER A 113 -6.18 8.24 -3.94
CA SER A 113 -4.84 8.77 -3.67
C SER A 113 -4.15 8.14 -2.46
N ILE A 114 -4.91 7.76 -1.43
CA ILE A 114 -4.38 7.15 -0.21
C ILE A 114 -4.33 5.62 -0.33
N SER A 115 -3.24 5.01 0.11
CA SER A 115 -3.10 3.56 0.08
C SER A 115 -4.14 2.87 0.97
N ARG A 116 -4.62 1.70 0.54
CA ARG A 116 -5.60 0.91 1.29
C ARG A 116 -5.16 0.60 2.72
N VAL A 117 -3.88 0.31 2.91
CA VAL A 117 -3.31 0.01 4.25
C VAL A 117 -3.48 1.21 5.18
N LEU A 118 -3.24 2.42 4.68
CA LEU A 118 -3.38 3.64 5.48
C LEU A 118 -4.86 3.97 5.75
N LEU A 119 -5.76 3.73 4.78
CA LEU A 119 -7.19 3.87 4.99
C LEU A 119 -7.70 2.90 6.07
N GLU A 120 -7.28 1.64 6.03
CA GLU A 120 -7.66 0.63 7.04
C GLU A 120 -7.11 1.00 8.42
N SER A 121 -5.86 1.51 8.50
CA SER A 121 -5.30 2.04 9.76
C SER A 121 -6.11 3.23 10.30
N GLY A 122 -6.53 4.13 9.42
CA GLY A 122 -7.40 5.25 9.78
C GLY A 122 -8.77 4.78 10.28
N GLN A 123 -9.39 3.81 9.59
CA GLN A 123 -10.68 3.23 10.01
C GLN A 123 -10.60 2.63 11.43
N ASP A 124 -9.52 1.94 11.77
CA ASP A 124 -9.36 1.34 13.11
C ASP A 124 -9.39 2.38 14.25
N ARG A 125 -9.14 3.66 13.94
CA ARG A 125 -9.16 4.76 14.91
C ARG A 125 -10.53 5.44 15.06
N THR A 126 -11.50 5.10 14.22
CA THR A 126 -12.79 5.81 14.13
C THR A 126 -13.90 5.25 15.03
N TYR A 127 -13.71 4.12 15.68
CA TYR A 127 -14.72 3.48 16.53
C TYR A 127 -14.83 4.17 17.89
N THR A 128 -15.26 5.44 17.91
CA THR A 128 -15.36 6.26 19.12
C THR A 128 -16.79 6.48 19.61
N GLY A 129 -17.78 6.28 18.71
CA GLY A 129 -19.20 6.58 18.95
C GLY A 129 -19.56 8.06 18.80
N ASP A 130 -18.64 8.89 18.30
CA ASP A 130 -18.82 10.31 18.02
C ASP A 130 -18.22 10.59 16.63
N ALA A 131 -19.00 11.16 15.72
CA ALA A 131 -18.61 11.34 14.34
C ALA A 131 -17.46 12.34 14.19
N VAL A 132 -17.50 13.44 14.95
CA VAL A 132 -16.45 14.49 14.90
C VAL A 132 -15.14 13.96 15.44
N VAL A 133 -15.15 13.24 16.57
CA VAL A 133 -13.96 12.62 17.16
C VAL A 133 -13.40 11.56 16.22
N SER A 134 -14.26 10.73 15.63
CA SER A 134 -13.88 9.69 14.66
C SER A 134 -13.21 10.29 13.43
N ALA A 135 -13.81 11.32 12.85
CA ALA A 135 -13.24 12.03 11.70
C ALA A 135 -11.88 12.67 12.02
N ASN A 136 -11.74 13.27 13.20
CA ASN A 136 -10.46 13.81 13.66
C ASN A 136 -9.39 12.72 13.78
N HIS A 137 -9.69 11.58 14.40
CA HIS A 137 -8.75 10.47 14.54
C HIS A 137 -8.37 9.87 13.19
N PHE A 138 -9.31 9.80 12.24
CA PHE A 138 -9.03 9.35 10.88
C PHE A 138 -8.02 10.29 10.19
N VAL A 139 -8.27 11.60 10.24
CA VAL A 139 -7.39 12.59 9.63
C VAL A 139 -6.01 12.58 10.28
N ASP A 140 -5.92 12.48 11.62
CA ASP A 140 -4.64 12.36 12.33
C ASP A 140 -3.80 11.20 11.81
N GLU A 141 -4.42 10.03 11.60
CA GLU A 141 -3.73 8.85 11.08
C GLU A 141 -3.27 9.02 9.63
N VAL A 142 -4.12 9.58 8.76
CA VAL A 142 -3.80 9.70 7.33
C VAL A 142 -2.82 10.82 7.00
N ILE A 143 -2.71 11.86 7.84
CA ILE A 143 -1.71 12.91 7.70
C ILE A 143 -0.38 12.56 8.37
N GLU A 144 -0.34 11.55 9.27
CA GLU A 144 0.89 11.15 9.93
C GLU A 144 1.90 10.61 8.90
N PRO A 145 3.15 11.13 8.88
CA PRO A 145 4.13 10.64 7.94
C PRO A 145 4.42 9.16 8.24
N GLY A 146 4.15 8.31 7.27
CA GLY A 146 4.39 6.88 7.39
C GLY A 146 5.84 6.55 7.77
N PRO A 147 6.13 5.35 8.29
CA PRO A 147 7.47 4.94 8.70
C PRO A 147 8.49 5.20 7.58
N PRO A 148 9.69 5.68 7.89
CA PRO A 148 10.72 6.00 6.87
C PRO A 148 11.33 4.70 6.31
N TRP A 149 10.57 3.99 5.49
CA TRP A 149 10.95 2.67 4.92
C TRP A 149 12.30 2.69 4.22
N ALA A 150 12.64 3.82 3.55
CA ALA A 150 13.93 3.98 2.88
C ALA A 150 15.09 3.93 3.90
N LEU A 151 14.92 4.57 5.07
CA LEU A 151 15.92 4.56 6.14
C LEU A 151 16.02 3.17 6.78
N ILE A 152 14.90 2.52 7.06
CA ILE A 152 14.84 1.17 7.62
C ILE A 152 15.55 0.20 6.68
N THR A 153 15.24 0.25 5.40
CA THR A 153 15.88 -0.58 4.36
C THR A 153 17.37 -0.32 4.28
N ALA A 154 17.80 0.95 4.29
CA ALA A 154 19.22 1.32 4.26
C ALA A 154 19.99 0.76 5.46
N VAL A 155 19.40 0.82 6.65
CA VAL A 155 20.01 0.25 7.89
C VAL A 155 20.14 -1.27 7.78
N ILE A 156 19.10 -1.97 7.32
CA ILE A 156 19.15 -3.43 7.14
C ILE A 156 20.23 -3.81 6.12
N VAL A 157 20.28 -3.13 4.98
CA VAL A 157 21.32 -3.37 3.95
C VAL A 157 22.72 -3.13 4.51
N ALA A 158 22.91 -2.05 5.27
CA ALA A 158 24.19 -1.75 5.90
C ALA A 158 24.63 -2.88 6.87
N ILE A 159 23.71 -3.40 7.68
CA ILE A 159 24.00 -4.52 8.59
C ILE A 159 24.41 -5.76 7.81
N VAL A 160 23.70 -6.10 6.73
CA VAL A 160 24.02 -7.26 5.88
C VAL A 160 25.40 -7.10 5.23
N VAL A 161 25.72 -5.91 4.71
CA VAL A 161 27.04 -5.64 4.11
C VAL A 161 28.17 -5.78 5.15
N ILE A 162 27.99 -5.21 6.35
CA ILE A 162 28.98 -5.31 7.43
C ILE A 162 29.19 -6.77 7.84
N ALA A 163 28.11 -7.53 8.03
CA ALA A 163 28.19 -8.95 8.39
C ALA A 163 28.88 -9.78 7.32
N SER A 164 28.59 -9.52 6.05
CA SER A 164 29.21 -10.17 4.91
C SER A 164 30.71 -9.87 4.80
N ALA A 165 31.08 -8.59 4.97
CA ALA A 165 32.49 -8.18 5.00
C ALA A 165 33.25 -8.82 6.16
N ALA A 166 32.69 -8.82 7.38
CA ALA A 166 33.30 -9.46 8.55
C ALA A 166 33.55 -10.96 8.31
N THR A 167 32.57 -11.66 7.73
CA THR A 167 32.67 -13.08 7.39
C THR A 167 33.77 -13.33 6.35
N PHE A 168 33.82 -12.50 5.31
CA PHE A 168 34.85 -12.57 4.27
C PHE A 168 36.26 -12.37 4.85
N PHE A 169 36.47 -11.34 5.68
CA PHE A 169 37.76 -11.08 6.32
C PHE A 169 38.17 -12.20 7.29
N ALA A 170 37.23 -12.75 8.07
CA ALA A 170 37.51 -13.86 8.96
C ALA A 170 37.96 -15.12 8.19
N LYS A 171 37.32 -15.38 7.05
CA LYS A 171 37.67 -16.52 6.17
C LYS A 171 39.01 -16.32 5.48
N SER A 172 39.31 -15.11 5.00
CA SER A 172 40.59 -14.81 4.31
C SER A 172 41.77 -14.93 5.27
N ARG A 173 41.64 -14.46 6.51
CA ARG A 173 42.69 -14.61 7.55
C ARG A 173 42.97 -16.07 7.88
N ARG A 174 41.95 -16.93 7.97
CA ARG A 174 42.15 -18.37 8.21
C ARG A 174 42.86 -19.07 7.05
N ALA A 175 42.59 -18.65 5.80
CA ALA A 175 43.24 -19.22 4.62
C ALA A 175 44.73 -18.86 4.52
N SER A 176 45.16 -17.68 5.02
CA SER A 176 46.61 -17.30 5.05
C SER A 176 47.37 -18.08 6.11
N VAL A 177 46.83 -18.27 7.29
CA VAL A 177 47.47 -19.07 8.37
C VAL A 177 47.69 -20.52 7.94
N SER A 178 46.72 -21.15 7.26
CA SER A 178 46.87 -22.54 6.79
C SER A 178 47.91 -22.70 5.67
N ARG A 179 48.27 -21.64 4.92
CA ARG A 179 49.32 -21.70 3.91
C ARG A 179 50.70 -21.64 4.54
N ASP A 180 50.89 -20.86 5.58
CA ASP A 180 52.19 -20.76 6.27
C ASP A 180 52.52 -22.07 6.97
N ASP A 181 51.55 -22.74 7.62
CA ASP A 181 51.76 -24.05 8.24
C ASP A 181 52.12 -25.16 7.23
N THR A 182 51.61 -25.07 5.99
CA THR A 182 51.91 -26.04 4.95
C THR A 182 53.31 -25.83 4.34
N ALA A 183 53.75 -24.59 4.24
CA ALA A 183 55.09 -24.25 3.74
C ALA A 183 56.17 -24.68 4.72
N GLU A 184 56.02 -24.43 6.02
CA GLU A 184 56.98 -24.82 7.04
C GLU A 184 57.12 -26.37 7.19
N LYS A 185 56.00 -27.10 7.04
CA LYS A 185 56.01 -28.55 7.08
C LYS A 185 56.63 -29.20 5.83
N GLY A 186 56.58 -28.52 4.67
CA GLY A 186 57.21 -28.95 3.42
C GLY A 186 58.74 -28.86 3.49
N ASP A 187 59.27 -27.79 4.08
CA ASP A 187 60.73 -27.55 4.19
C ASP A 187 61.38 -28.48 5.21
N SER A 188 60.70 -28.80 6.31
CA SER A 188 61.16 -29.78 7.30
C SER A 188 61.27 -31.24 6.75
N ALA A 189 60.41 -31.61 5.78
CA ALA A 189 60.44 -32.95 5.15
C ALA A 189 61.59 -33.09 4.10
N SER A 190 61.96 -31.98 3.46
CA SER A 190 63.05 -32.00 2.47
C SER A 190 64.44 -32.11 3.13
N GLY A 191 64.60 -31.59 4.35
CA GLY A 191 65.89 -31.68 5.11
C GLY A 191 66.24 -33.07 5.63
N ALA A 192 65.23 -33.91 5.93
CA ALA A 192 65.40 -35.25 6.48
C ALA A 192 65.89 -36.32 5.45
N GLY A 193 65.63 -36.10 4.17
CA GLY A 193 66.01 -37.03 3.09
C GLY A 193 67.47 -37.00 2.68
N ALA A 194 68.21 -35.91 2.91
CA ALA A 194 69.57 -35.66 2.43
C ALA A 194 70.65 -36.28 3.35
N SER A 195 70.31 -36.72 4.56
CA SER A 195 71.28 -37.26 5.54
C SER A 195 71.52 -38.78 5.49
N TYR A 196 70.71 -39.52 4.75
CA TYR A 196 70.76 -40.98 4.73
C TYR A 196 71.59 -41.62 3.60
N GLU A 197 72.09 -40.84 2.62
CA GLU A 197 72.81 -41.37 1.42
C GLU A 197 74.32 -41.30 1.51
N ARG A 198 74.90 -40.96 2.69
CA ARG A 198 76.35 -40.81 2.81
C ARG A 198 77.02 -41.84 3.76
N GLN A 199 76.42 -42.98 3.98
CA GLN A 199 77.05 -44.05 4.81
C GLN A 199 76.79 -45.44 4.24
N LYS A 200 77.52 -45.83 3.17
CA LYS A 200 77.78 -47.19 2.78
C LYS A 200 79.22 -47.27 2.20
N PRO A 201 80.03 -48.21 2.71
CA PRO A 201 81.42 -48.41 2.34
C PRO A 201 81.56 -49.00 0.96
#